data_09d5cd916add193f757176f0dad310ba
#
_entry.id   09d5cd916add193f757176f0dad310ba
#
_cell.length_a   1.000
_cell.length_b   1.000
_cell.length_c   1.000
_cell.angle_alpha   90.00
_cell.angle_beta   90.00
_cell.angle_gamma   90.00
#
_symmetry.space_group_name_H-M   'P 1'
#
loop_
_entity.id
_entity.type
_entity.pdbx_description
1 polymer ?
#
loop_
_entity_poly.entity_id
_entity_poly.type
_entity_poly.pdbx_seq_one_letter_code
_entity_poly.pdbx_strand_id
1 'polypeptide(L)'
;MNEIELIDYFSAYDLSLAWYKDPLTVKMVDGVQKAYDLDDLIRMYTYLSKHGDLFYIEYDNKLIGDCAIFDDNMVALVLDKDYRCKGLGSLVLEKLIDYAKDKGLIYLKAEIYDFNEPSLNLFSKFGFKECGNELYRLDL
;
A
#
# COMPACT_ATOMS: atom_id res chain seq x y z
N MET A 1 -5.63 21.85 -6.97
CA MET A 1 -4.49 21.32 -6.22
C MET A 1 -4.51 19.82 -6.21
N ASN A 2 -3.37 19.23 -6.46
CA ASN A 2 -3.27 17.77 -6.58
C ASN A 2 -2.92 17.18 -5.21
N GLU A 3 -3.94 16.87 -4.44
CA GLU A 3 -3.78 16.30 -3.12
C GLU A 3 -4.15 14.82 -3.14
N ILE A 4 -3.45 14.05 -2.30
CA ILE A 4 -3.78 12.65 -2.05
C ILE A 4 -4.82 12.62 -0.93
N GLU A 5 -5.85 11.81 -1.10
CA GLU A 5 -6.81 11.51 -0.05
C GLU A 5 -6.95 10.01 0.11
N LEU A 6 -7.11 9.57 1.36
CA LEU A 6 -7.42 8.19 1.69
C LEU A 6 -8.94 8.07 1.81
N ILE A 7 -9.52 7.22 0.97
CA ILE A 7 -10.96 7.00 0.90
C ILE A 7 -11.27 5.63 1.48
N ASP A 8 -12.22 5.54 2.39
CA ASP A 8 -12.63 4.26 2.97
C ASP A 8 -12.98 3.27 1.87
N TYR A 9 -12.53 2.03 2.03
CA TYR A 9 -12.72 0.98 1.04
C TYR A 9 -14.21 0.74 0.73
N PHE A 10 -14.48 0.57 -0.56
CA PHE A 10 -15.75 0.05 -1.08
C PHE A 10 -15.44 -0.81 -2.31
N SER A 11 -16.39 -1.61 -2.76
CA SER A 11 -16.15 -2.50 -3.90
C SER A 11 -16.11 -1.73 -5.22
N ALA A 12 -14.90 -1.54 -5.77
CA ALA A 12 -14.67 -0.90 -7.05
C ALA A 12 -13.77 -1.79 -7.92
N TYR A 13 -14.13 -3.07 -8.06
CA TYR A 13 -13.31 -4.08 -8.71
C TYR A 13 -13.03 -3.78 -10.18
N ASP A 14 -13.96 -3.14 -10.86
CA ASP A 14 -13.81 -2.75 -12.26
C ASP A 14 -12.67 -1.76 -12.47
N LEU A 15 -12.39 -0.92 -11.48
CA LEU A 15 -11.25 0.01 -11.52
C LEU A 15 -9.98 -0.66 -10.99
N SER A 16 -10.05 -1.28 -9.83
CA SER A 16 -8.87 -1.77 -9.13
C SER A 16 -8.23 -2.99 -9.79
N LEU A 17 -9.00 -3.80 -10.52
CA LEU A 17 -8.44 -4.96 -11.20
C LEU A 17 -7.32 -4.58 -12.17
N ALA A 18 -7.41 -3.42 -12.80
CA ALA A 18 -6.39 -2.94 -13.72
C ALA A 18 -5.02 -2.78 -13.04
N TRP A 19 -5.00 -2.41 -11.75
CA TRP A 19 -3.75 -2.24 -11.00
C TRP A 19 -3.02 -3.56 -10.77
N TYR A 20 -3.78 -4.66 -10.67
CA TYR A 20 -3.27 -5.98 -10.36
C TYR A 20 -3.15 -6.89 -11.61
N LYS A 21 -3.44 -6.37 -12.79
CA LYS A 21 -3.20 -7.09 -14.05
C LYS A 21 -1.75 -7.05 -14.49
N ASP A 22 -0.98 -6.12 -13.95
CA ASP A 22 0.44 -6.04 -14.21
C ASP A 22 1.18 -7.10 -13.36
N PRO A 23 1.82 -8.11 -13.96
CA PRO A 23 2.54 -9.15 -13.19
C PRO A 23 3.65 -8.59 -12.32
N LEU A 24 4.27 -7.48 -12.71
CA LEU A 24 5.32 -6.85 -11.91
C LEU A 24 4.75 -6.25 -10.63
N THR A 25 3.55 -5.65 -10.70
CA THR A 25 2.85 -5.14 -9.51
C THR A 25 2.60 -6.27 -8.53
N VAL A 26 2.05 -7.39 -9.00
CA VAL A 26 1.76 -8.54 -8.14
C VAL A 26 3.05 -9.13 -7.55
N LYS A 27 4.13 -9.17 -8.31
CA LYS A 27 5.42 -9.63 -7.80
C LYS A 27 5.90 -8.77 -6.63
N MET A 28 5.72 -7.45 -6.71
CA MET A 28 6.14 -6.52 -5.67
C MET A 28 5.27 -6.61 -4.42
N VAL A 29 4.02 -6.99 -4.58
CA VAL A 29 3.05 -7.12 -3.48
C VAL A 29 3.07 -8.50 -2.86
N ASP A 30 3.13 -9.55 -3.69
CA ASP A 30 2.88 -10.94 -3.30
C ASP A 30 4.08 -11.87 -3.57
N GLY A 31 5.12 -11.37 -4.21
CA GLY A 31 6.32 -12.14 -4.53
C GLY A 31 6.15 -13.09 -5.72
N VAL A 32 4.98 -13.16 -6.32
CA VAL A 32 4.67 -14.05 -7.45
C VAL A 32 4.41 -13.22 -8.70
N GLN A 33 5.16 -13.45 -9.76
CA GLN A 33 5.00 -12.71 -11.02
C GLN A 33 3.84 -13.30 -11.83
N LYS A 34 2.63 -12.97 -11.39
CA LYS A 34 1.38 -13.45 -11.99
C LYS A 34 0.29 -12.38 -11.80
N ALA A 35 -0.36 -11.99 -12.88
CA ALA A 35 -1.50 -11.06 -12.79
C ALA A 35 -2.64 -11.68 -11.97
N TYR A 36 -3.35 -10.84 -11.21
CA TYR A 36 -4.56 -11.26 -10.52
C TYR A 36 -5.74 -11.33 -11.49
N ASP A 37 -6.58 -12.35 -11.34
CA ASP A 37 -7.92 -12.36 -11.90
C ASP A 37 -8.90 -11.75 -10.89
N LEU A 38 -10.18 -11.68 -11.25
CA LEU A 38 -11.19 -11.09 -10.39
C LEU A 38 -11.34 -11.85 -9.06
N ASP A 39 -11.25 -13.17 -9.09
CA ASP A 39 -11.37 -13.98 -7.88
C ASP A 39 -10.21 -13.73 -6.92
N ASP A 40 -8.99 -13.61 -7.44
CA ASP A 40 -7.80 -13.26 -6.65
C ASP A 40 -7.99 -11.90 -5.99
N LEU A 41 -8.50 -10.93 -6.74
CA LEU A 41 -8.71 -9.57 -6.25
C LEU A 41 -9.74 -9.54 -5.12
N ILE A 42 -10.85 -10.23 -5.31
CA ILE A 42 -11.93 -10.30 -4.30
C ILE A 42 -11.40 -10.95 -3.02
N ARG A 43 -10.64 -12.05 -3.14
CA ARG A 43 -10.03 -12.70 -1.98
C ARG A 43 -9.08 -11.76 -1.24
N MET A 44 -8.26 -11.03 -1.95
CA MET A 44 -7.33 -10.07 -1.36
C MET A 44 -8.06 -9.00 -0.56
N TYR A 45 -9.01 -8.31 -1.18
CA TYR A 45 -9.75 -7.25 -0.50
C TYR A 45 -10.61 -7.76 0.65
N THR A 46 -11.17 -8.96 0.53
CA THR A 46 -11.93 -9.58 1.61
C THR A 46 -11.04 -9.81 2.82
N TYR A 47 -9.84 -10.33 2.59
CA TYR A 47 -8.86 -10.54 3.66
C TYR A 47 -8.44 -9.20 4.29
N LEU A 48 -8.05 -8.22 3.47
CA LEU A 48 -7.58 -6.92 3.95
C LEU A 48 -8.64 -6.19 4.76
N SER A 49 -9.89 -6.20 4.32
CA SER A 49 -10.97 -5.49 5.02
C SER A 49 -11.34 -6.14 6.34
N LYS A 50 -11.04 -7.43 6.53
CA LYS A 50 -11.26 -8.12 7.80
C LYS A 50 -10.12 -7.95 8.80
N HIS A 51 -8.89 -7.72 8.32
CA HIS A 51 -7.69 -7.75 9.14
C HIS A 51 -6.98 -6.41 9.26
N GLY A 52 -7.62 -5.34 8.88
CA GLY A 52 -7.03 -4.01 8.96
C GLY A 52 -7.93 -2.91 8.48
N ASP A 53 -7.38 -1.71 8.46
CA ASP A 53 -8.01 -0.52 7.90
C ASP A 53 -7.56 -0.39 6.45
N LEU A 54 -8.51 -0.48 5.53
CA LEU A 54 -8.26 -0.52 4.09
C LEU A 54 -8.82 0.73 3.42
N PHE A 55 -8.02 1.35 2.56
CA PHE A 55 -8.38 2.57 1.85
C PHE A 55 -8.08 2.46 0.37
N TYR A 56 -8.87 3.17 -0.45
CA TYR A 56 -8.42 3.56 -1.77
C TYR A 56 -7.64 4.86 -1.68
N ILE A 57 -6.74 5.05 -2.63
CA ILE A 57 -5.97 6.29 -2.77
C ILE A 57 -6.59 7.10 -3.89
N GLU A 58 -7.07 8.29 -3.56
CA GLU A 58 -7.63 9.22 -4.55
C GLU A 58 -6.64 10.34 -4.83
N TYR A 59 -6.43 10.60 -6.10
CA TYR A 59 -5.57 11.67 -6.58
C TYR A 59 -6.22 12.30 -7.80
N ASP A 60 -6.40 13.62 -7.78
CA ASP A 60 -6.98 14.37 -8.89
C ASP A 60 -8.34 13.79 -9.32
N ASN A 61 -9.18 13.46 -8.32
CA ASN A 61 -10.52 12.89 -8.47
C ASN A 61 -10.54 11.48 -9.10
N LYS A 62 -9.43 10.76 -9.03
CA LYS A 62 -9.33 9.38 -9.53
C LYS A 62 -8.79 8.45 -8.47
N LEU A 63 -9.29 7.24 -8.44
CA LEU A 63 -8.71 6.18 -7.62
C LEU A 63 -7.47 5.63 -8.35
N ILE A 64 -6.32 5.72 -7.71
CA ILE A 64 -5.03 5.37 -8.32
C ILE A 64 -4.31 4.21 -7.62
N GLY A 65 -4.89 3.67 -6.57
CA GLY A 65 -4.28 2.59 -5.82
C GLY A 65 -5.03 2.29 -4.55
N ASP A 66 -4.43 1.47 -3.72
CA ASP A 66 -4.95 1.14 -2.40
C ASP A 66 -3.83 1.09 -1.37
N CYS A 67 -4.23 1.21 -0.11
CA CYS A 67 -3.30 1.08 1.01
C CYS A 67 -4.05 0.59 2.24
N ALA A 68 -3.31 0.04 3.19
CA ALA A 68 -3.89 -0.54 4.38
C ALA A 68 -2.92 -0.50 5.56
N ILE A 69 -3.48 -0.51 6.76
CA ILE A 69 -2.74 -0.82 7.98
C ILE A 69 -3.43 -2.01 8.60
N PHE A 70 -2.71 -3.13 8.70
CA PHE A 70 -3.22 -4.38 9.27
C PHE A 70 -3.27 -4.31 10.79
N ASP A 71 -3.99 -5.26 11.40
CA ASP A 71 -4.11 -5.38 12.85
C ASP A 71 -2.76 -5.58 13.56
N ASP A 72 -1.76 -6.12 12.86
CA ASP A 72 -0.40 -6.29 13.37
C ASP A 72 0.51 -5.10 13.06
N ASN A 73 -0.06 -3.97 12.69
CA ASN A 73 0.62 -2.72 12.35
C ASN A 73 1.42 -2.77 11.03
N MET A 74 1.19 -3.77 10.22
CA MET A 74 1.82 -3.86 8.88
C MET A 74 1.15 -2.90 7.91
N VAL A 75 1.95 -2.23 7.11
CA VAL A 75 1.50 -1.30 6.07
C VAL A 75 1.57 -1.98 4.71
N ALA A 76 0.53 -1.79 3.90
CA ALA A 76 0.53 -2.16 2.50
C ALA A 76 0.20 -0.94 1.65
N LEU A 77 0.83 -0.81 0.50
CA LEU A 77 0.69 0.35 -0.38
C LEU A 77 0.90 -0.08 -1.83
N VAL A 78 -0.11 0.10 -2.66
CA VAL A 78 -0.04 -0.22 -4.09
C VAL A 78 -0.54 0.97 -4.89
N LEU A 79 0.25 1.41 -5.86
CA LEU A 79 -0.13 2.44 -6.82
C LEU A 79 -0.25 1.84 -8.22
N ASP A 80 -1.20 2.34 -8.99
CA ASP A 80 -1.28 2.07 -10.42
C ASP A 80 0.07 2.46 -11.06
N LYS A 81 0.58 1.61 -11.94
CA LYS A 81 1.89 1.80 -12.57
C LYS A 81 2.06 3.17 -13.24
N ASP A 82 0.97 3.74 -13.76
CA ASP A 82 1.00 5.03 -14.44
C ASP A 82 1.21 6.21 -13.48
N TYR A 83 1.09 5.96 -12.17
CA TYR A 83 1.24 6.97 -11.13
C TYR A 83 2.48 6.76 -10.26
N ARG A 84 3.34 5.82 -10.63
CA ARG A 84 4.60 5.58 -9.93
C ARG A 84 5.69 6.56 -10.37
N CYS A 85 6.73 6.68 -9.54
CA CYS A 85 7.90 7.54 -9.80
C CYS A 85 7.55 9.03 -9.96
N LYS A 86 6.47 9.47 -9.32
CA LYS A 86 6.01 10.85 -9.37
C LYS A 86 5.94 11.50 -7.97
N GLY A 87 6.51 10.83 -6.96
CA GLY A 87 6.48 11.32 -5.59
C GLY A 87 5.17 11.08 -4.84
N LEU A 88 4.20 10.43 -5.47
CA LEU A 88 2.88 10.21 -4.87
C LEU A 88 2.92 9.21 -3.72
N GLY A 89 3.78 8.20 -3.80
CA GLY A 89 3.97 7.24 -2.71
C GLY A 89 4.37 7.90 -1.40
N SER A 90 5.21 8.94 -1.46
CA SER A 90 5.60 9.71 -0.28
C SER A 90 4.40 10.40 0.37
N LEU A 91 3.51 10.98 -0.43
CA LEU A 91 2.31 11.64 0.06
C LEU A 91 1.35 10.64 0.72
N VAL A 92 1.21 9.46 0.12
CA VAL A 92 0.37 8.40 0.68
C VAL A 92 0.93 7.89 2.00
N LEU A 93 2.22 7.60 2.05
CA LEU A 93 2.86 7.09 3.26
C LEU A 93 2.79 8.10 4.41
N GLU A 94 2.97 9.38 4.10
CA GLU A 94 2.81 10.45 5.09
C GLU A 94 1.41 10.44 5.71
N LYS A 95 0.37 10.30 4.87
CA LYS A 95 -1.01 10.25 5.36
C LYS A 95 -1.29 8.99 6.17
N LEU A 96 -0.73 7.85 5.80
CA LEU A 96 -0.85 6.63 6.59
C LEU A 96 -0.19 6.77 7.96
N ILE A 97 0.98 7.39 8.00
CA ILE A 97 1.69 7.64 9.25
C ILE A 97 0.86 8.56 10.15
N ASP A 98 0.31 9.63 9.59
CA ASP A 98 -0.56 10.55 10.35
C ASP A 98 -1.80 9.83 10.87
N TYR A 99 -2.43 9.01 10.04
CA TYR A 99 -3.58 8.19 10.44
C TYR A 99 -3.21 7.26 11.60
N ALA A 100 -2.06 6.58 11.51
CA ALA A 100 -1.60 5.68 12.55
C ALA A 100 -1.36 6.40 13.88
N LYS A 101 -0.76 7.58 13.84
CA LYS A 101 -0.54 8.40 15.04
C LYS A 101 -1.87 8.82 15.66
N ASP A 102 -2.81 9.28 14.85
CA ASP A 102 -4.13 9.69 15.32
C ASP A 102 -4.89 8.53 15.94
N LYS A 103 -4.69 7.32 15.45
CA LYS A 103 -5.29 6.10 15.99
C LYS A 103 -4.61 5.63 17.27
N GLY A 104 -3.48 6.19 17.63
CA GLY A 104 -2.75 5.83 18.84
C GLY A 104 -1.76 4.68 18.66
N LEU A 105 -1.41 4.32 17.43
CA LEU A 105 -0.39 3.30 17.19
C LEU A 105 0.99 3.86 17.54
N ILE A 106 1.84 3.00 18.09
CA ILE A 106 3.19 3.40 18.52
C ILE A 106 4.29 2.97 17.56
N TYR A 107 3.95 2.14 16.60
CA TYR A 107 4.87 1.73 15.54
C TYR A 107 4.11 1.25 14.33
N LEU A 108 4.80 1.25 13.18
CA LEU A 108 4.36 0.61 11.94
C LEU A 108 5.45 -0.34 11.46
N LYS A 109 5.06 -1.37 10.73
CA LYS A 109 5.99 -2.28 10.07
C LYS A 109 5.66 -2.37 8.59
N ALA A 110 6.64 -2.78 7.81
CA ALA A 110 6.46 -3.04 6.38
C ALA A 110 7.28 -4.27 6.00
N GLU A 111 6.67 -5.17 5.25
CA GLU A 111 7.36 -6.26 4.59
C GLU A 111 7.72 -5.80 3.19
N ILE A 112 9.01 -5.75 2.87
CA ILE A 112 9.49 -5.26 1.58
C ILE A 112 10.49 -6.24 1.03
N TYR A 113 10.16 -6.84 -0.12
CA TYR A 113 11.05 -7.78 -0.78
C TYR A 113 12.34 -7.08 -1.22
N ASP A 114 13.46 -7.78 -1.13
CA ASP A 114 14.79 -7.23 -1.44
C ASP A 114 14.89 -6.69 -2.88
N PHE A 115 14.13 -7.23 -3.81
CA PHE A 115 14.11 -6.75 -5.20
C PHE A 115 13.28 -5.48 -5.41
N ASN A 116 12.51 -5.06 -4.42
CA ASN A 116 11.61 -3.91 -4.55
C ASN A 116 12.31 -2.62 -4.13
N GLU A 117 13.25 -2.15 -4.95
CA GLU A 117 14.03 -0.94 -4.66
C GLU A 117 13.18 0.32 -4.47
N PRO A 118 12.14 0.58 -5.29
CA PRO A 118 11.33 1.78 -5.07
C PRO A 118 10.72 1.85 -3.67
N SER A 119 10.19 0.72 -3.17
CA SER A 119 9.64 0.66 -1.82
C SER A 119 10.72 0.76 -0.76
N LEU A 120 11.86 0.10 -0.94
CA LEU A 120 12.98 0.22 0.00
C LEU A 120 13.40 1.67 0.16
N ASN A 121 13.53 2.40 -0.93
CA ASN A 121 13.91 3.81 -0.91
C ASN A 121 12.83 4.68 -0.26
N LEU A 122 11.56 4.43 -0.59
CA LEU A 122 10.44 5.17 -0.05
C LEU A 122 10.34 5.03 1.48
N PHE A 123 10.29 3.79 1.96
CA PHE A 123 10.11 3.54 3.39
C PHE A 123 11.34 3.97 4.19
N SER A 124 12.53 3.78 3.64
CA SER A 124 13.79 4.23 4.27
C SER A 124 13.81 5.76 4.47
N LYS A 125 13.32 6.49 3.49
CA LYS A 125 13.21 7.96 3.54
C LYS A 125 12.36 8.42 4.73
N PHE A 126 11.35 7.64 5.12
CA PHE A 126 10.50 7.97 6.27
C PHE A 126 11.03 7.44 7.59
N GLY A 127 12.19 6.80 7.59
CA GLY A 127 12.83 6.34 8.81
C GLY A 127 12.55 4.91 9.18
N PHE A 128 11.90 4.13 8.31
CA PHE A 128 11.76 2.69 8.52
C PHE A 128 13.14 2.04 8.49
N LYS A 129 13.42 1.21 9.49
CA LYS A 129 14.71 0.52 9.64
C LYS A 129 14.52 -0.98 9.64
N GLU A 130 15.45 -1.68 9.00
CA GLU A 130 15.44 -3.14 8.98
C GLU A 130 15.44 -3.69 10.41
N CYS A 131 14.51 -4.61 10.67
CA CYS A 131 14.37 -5.26 11.97
C CYS A 131 14.26 -6.78 11.87
N GLY A 132 14.35 -7.32 10.66
CA GLY A 132 14.29 -8.74 10.38
C GLY A 132 14.50 -8.98 8.89
N ASN A 133 14.36 -10.23 8.45
CA ASN A 133 14.50 -10.55 7.03
C ASN A 133 13.35 -9.93 6.24
N GLU A 134 13.68 -8.99 5.36
CA GLU A 134 12.70 -8.24 4.55
C GLU A 134 11.61 -7.57 5.40
N LEU A 135 11.92 -7.25 6.64
CA LEU A 135 11.01 -6.62 7.59
C LEU A 135 11.59 -5.31 8.09
N TYR A 136 10.77 -4.25 8.06
CA TYR A 136 11.16 -2.89 8.43
C TYR A 136 10.19 -2.32 9.45
N ARG A 137 10.69 -1.46 10.32
CA ARG A 137 9.89 -0.87 11.40
C ARG A 137 10.15 0.63 11.53
N LEU A 138 9.08 1.37 11.77
CA LEU A 138 9.11 2.79 12.13
C LEU A 138 8.44 2.97 13.49
N ASP A 139 9.15 3.52 14.45
CA ASP A 139 8.56 3.92 15.73
C ASP A 139 7.92 5.30 15.55
N LEU A 140 6.70 5.42 16.02
CA LEU A 140 5.89 6.64 15.85
C LEU A 140 6.01 7.62 17.02
#